data_932d403d3f2c7c8978bf3dfea93db1ad
#
_entry.id   932d403d3f2c7c8978bf3dfea93db1ad
#
_cell.length_a   1.000
_cell.length_b   1.000
_cell.length_c   1.000
_cell.angle_alpha   90.00
_cell.angle_beta   90.00
_cell.angle_gamma   90.00
#
_symmetry.space_group_name_H-M   'P 1'
#
loop_
_entity.id
_entity.type
_entity.pdbx_description
1 polymer ?
#
loop_
_entity_poly.entity_id
_entity_poly.type
_entity_poly.pdbx_seq_one_letter_code
_entity_poly.pdbx_strand_id
1 'polypeptide(L)'
;MAEYTTSARPYARAVYALATETSSVDNWGEALALMAAVASDASMQELLDQPQLGKEQKGGLMLKVVSDKLNQQQQNLIKLMAENGRLRALPEVAHQFETYRAEAEGKVEAEVISAFALTGKQEKAITETLKSKLGRDVSITTSTDESLIGGVIIKAGDTIIDGSMKSQLDSLAISLNR
;
A
#
# COMPACT_ATOMS: atom_id res chain seq x y z
N MET A 1 8.14 -14.32 -14.32
CA MET A 1 7.63 -13.51 -13.18
C MET A 1 6.56 -12.51 -13.60
N ALA A 2 6.66 -11.83 -14.75
CA ALA A 2 5.63 -10.88 -15.20
C ALA A 2 4.24 -11.48 -15.53
N GLU A 3 4.16 -12.78 -15.74
CA GLU A 3 2.94 -13.47 -16.20
C GLU A 3 1.83 -13.54 -15.14
N TYR A 4 2.18 -13.54 -13.85
CA TYR A 4 1.21 -13.64 -12.75
C TYR A 4 0.83 -12.29 -12.12
N THR A 5 1.56 -11.22 -12.41
CA THR A 5 1.37 -9.89 -11.80
C THR A 5 -0.04 -9.33 -12.02
N THR A 6 -0.53 -9.41 -13.26
CA THR A 6 -1.88 -8.94 -13.60
C THR A 6 -2.97 -9.79 -12.97
N SER A 7 -2.76 -11.11 -12.89
CA SER A 7 -3.74 -12.04 -12.32
C SER A 7 -3.74 -12.04 -10.79
N ALA A 8 -2.63 -11.67 -10.14
CA ALA A 8 -2.49 -11.57 -8.69
C ALA A 8 -3.13 -10.30 -8.11
N ARG A 9 -3.10 -9.19 -8.87
CA ARG A 9 -3.54 -7.86 -8.40
C ARG A 9 -4.93 -7.81 -7.77
N PRO A 10 -5.99 -8.38 -8.37
CA PRO A 10 -7.33 -8.33 -7.76
C PRO A 10 -7.39 -9.07 -6.41
N TYR A 11 -6.64 -10.17 -6.25
CA TYR A 11 -6.58 -10.92 -5.00
C TYR A 11 -5.80 -10.14 -3.93
N ALA A 12 -4.62 -9.64 -4.25
CA ALA A 12 -3.81 -8.84 -3.32
C ALA A 12 -4.58 -7.63 -2.81
N ARG A 13 -5.25 -6.90 -3.70
CA ARG A 13 -6.07 -5.73 -3.34
C ARG A 13 -7.26 -6.10 -2.46
N ALA A 14 -7.98 -7.18 -2.78
CA ALA A 14 -9.12 -7.64 -2.00
C ALA A 14 -8.70 -8.11 -0.61
N VAL A 15 -7.60 -8.87 -0.52
CA VAL A 15 -7.05 -9.34 0.77
C VAL A 15 -6.55 -8.17 1.60
N TYR A 16 -5.89 -7.18 1.00
CA TYR A 16 -5.41 -6.01 1.72
C TYR A 16 -6.57 -5.17 2.26
N ALA A 17 -7.62 -4.95 1.47
CA ALA A 17 -8.83 -4.26 1.93
C ALA A 17 -9.49 -4.97 3.11
N LEU A 18 -9.67 -6.30 3.02
CA LEU A 18 -10.22 -7.13 4.10
C LEU A 18 -9.33 -7.10 5.36
N ALA A 19 -8.01 -7.21 5.18
CA ALA A 19 -7.04 -7.16 6.28
C ALA A 19 -7.06 -5.82 7.02
N THR A 20 -7.22 -4.72 6.29
CA THR A 20 -7.34 -3.37 6.85
C THR A 20 -8.67 -3.20 7.60
N GLU A 21 -9.79 -3.64 7.02
CA GLU A 21 -11.12 -3.58 7.63
C GLU A 21 -11.18 -4.38 8.94
N THR A 22 -10.53 -5.54 8.98
CA THR A 22 -10.49 -6.42 10.16
C THR A 22 -9.31 -6.14 11.09
N SER A 23 -8.49 -5.09 10.84
CA SER A 23 -7.28 -4.75 11.61
C SER A 23 -6.34 -5.96 11.80
N SER A 24 -6.18 -6.78 10.76
CA SER A 24 -5.43 -8.03 10.79
C SER A 24 -4.33 -8.12 9.73
N VAL A 25 -3.74 -6.95 9.35
CA VAL A 25 -2.74 -6.85 8.29
C VAL A 25 -1.53 -7.74 8.56
N ASP A 26 -1.00 -7.74 9.80
CA ASP A 26 0.15 -8.58 10.17
C ASP A 26 -0.16 -10.07 10.03
N ASN A 27 -1.32 -10.51 10.53
CA ASN A 27 -1.75 -11.90 10.43
C ASN A 27 -1.95 -12.36 8.98
N TRP A 28 -2.44 -11.48 8.11
CA TRP A 28 -2.56 -11.77 6.68
C TRP A 28 -1.19 -11.81 5.99
N GLY A 29 -0.25 -10.93 6.38
CA GLY A 29 1.12 -10.96 5.86
C GLY A 29 1.82 -12.29 6.16
N GLU A 30 1.78 -12.75 7.42
CA GLU A 30 2.35 -14.04 7.82
C GLU A 30 1.70 -15.22 7.07
N ALA A 31 0.38 -15.21 6.96
CA ALA A 31 -0.36 -16.25 6.25
C ALA A 31 -0.01 -16.29 4.75
N LEU A 32 0.05 -15.14 4.09
CA LEU A 32 0.43 -15.05 2.68
C LEU A 32 1.87 -15.46 2.44
N ALA A 33 2.80 -15.10 3.34
CA ALA A 33 4.19 -15.56 3.28
C ALA A 33 4.29 -17.09 3.37
N LEU A 34 3.54 -17.70 4.27
CA LEU A 34 3.46 -19.17 4.39
C LEU A 34 2.89 -19.80 3.10
N MET A 35 1.77 -19.28 2.60
CA MET A 35 1.15 -19.78 1.37
C MET A 35 2.09 -19.63 0.17
N ALA A 36 2.80 -18.52 0.07
CA ALA A 36 3.77 -18.24 -0.98
C ALA A 36 4.96 -19.21 -0.91
N ALA A 37 5.49 -19.48 0.29
CA ALA A 37 6.57 -20.43 0.50
C ALA A 37 6.17 -21.84 0.04
N VAL A 38 4.98 -22.32 0.44
CA VAL A 38 4.47 -23.62 0.01
C VAL A 38 4.21 -23.67 -1.48
N ALA A 39 3.65 -22.60 -2.08
CA ALA A 39 3.40 -22.54 -3.52
C ALA A 39 4.69 -22.47 -4.36
N SER A 40 5.79 -22.00 -3.76
CA SER A 40 7.11 -21.92 -4.40
C SER A 40 7.96 -23.17 -4.23
N ASP A 41 7.52 -24.10 -3.35
CA ASP A 41 8.21 -25.37 -3.17
C ASP A 41 8.20 -26.23 -4.44
N ALA A 42 9.34 -26.83 -4.78
CA ALA A 42 9.50 -27.59 -6.02
C ALA A 42 8.50 -28.75 -6.12
N SER A 43 8.29 -29.47 -5.03
CA SER A 43 7.34 -30.61 -4.99
C SER A 43 5.91 -30.12 -5.17
N MET A 44 5.56 -28.98 -4.58
CA MET A 44 4.24 -28.39 -4.74
C MET A 44 4.03 -27.89 -6.18
N GLN A 45 5.05 -27.28 -6.80
CA GLN A 45 4.98 -26.85 -8.20
C GLN A 45 4.77 -28.02 -9.14
N GLU A 46 5.48 -29.13 -8.94
CA GLU A 46 5.27 -30.37 -9.72
C GLU A 46 3.84 -30.89 -9.59
N LEU A 47 3.27 -30.87 -8.37
CA LEU A 47 1.88 -31.27 -8.13
C LEU A 47 0.88 -30.33 -8.82
N LEU A 48 1.14 -29.01 -8.76
CA LEU A 48 0.30 -28.01 -9.41
C LEU A 48 0.35 -28.12 -10.95
N ASP A 49 1.43 -28.68 -11.51
CA ASP A 49 1.58 -28.87 -12.96
C ASP A 49 0.94 -30.15 -13.49
N GLN A 50 0.61 -31.09 -12.62
CA GLN A 50 -0.01 -32.33 -13.06
C GLN A 50 -1.37 -32.09 -13.69
N PRO A 51 -1.57 -32.43 -15.00
CA PRO A 51 -2.84 -32.20 -15.68
C PRO A 51 -3.94 -33.16 -15.20
N GLN A 52 -3.56 -34.26 -14.55
CA GLN A 52 -4.47 -35.28 -14.03
C GLN A 52 -5.20 -34.80 -12.76
N LEU A 53 -4.62 -33.86 -12.01
CA LEU A 53 -5.22 -33.31 -10.80
C LEU A 53 -6.21 -32.20 -11.12
N GLY A 54 -7.44 -32.37 -10.67
CA GLY A 54 -8.48 -31.34 -10.76
C GLY A 54 -8.14 -30.11 -9.88
N LYS A 55 -8.72 -28.97 -10.20
CA LYS A 55 -8.50 -27.70 -9.47
C LYS A 55 -8.79 -27.81 -7.98
N GLU A 56 -9.88 -28.47 -7.60
CA GLU A 56 -10.25 -28.71 -6.19
C GLU A 56 -9.24 -29.61 -5.47
N GLN A 57 -8.73 -30.64 -6.16
CA GLN A 57 -7.74 -31.53 -5.61
C GLN A 57 -6.42 -30.79 -5.30
N LYS A 58 -5.98 -29.92 -6.21
CA LYS A 58 -4.81 -29.08 -6.02
C LYS A 58 -4.98 -28.16 -4.81
N GLY A 59 -6.14 -27.51 -4.69
CA GLY A 59 -6.48 -26.69 -3.52
C GLY A 59 -6.52 -27.51 -2.22
N GLY A 60 -7.10 -28.69 -2.26
CA GLY A 60 -7.17 -29.61 -1.11
C GLY A 60 -5.81 -30.09 -0.65
N LEU A 61 -4.87 -30.37 -1.57
CA LEU A 61 -3.50 -30.74 -1.24
C LEU A 61 -2.77 -29.61 -0.55
N MET A 62 -2.87 -28.40 -1.08
CA MET A 62 -2.27 -27.22 -0.47
C MET A 62 -2.84 -26.95 0.93
N LEU A 63 -4.16 -27.04 1.09
CA LEU A 63 -4.82 -26.86 2.37
C LEU A 63 -4.35 -27.89 3.42
N LYS A 64 -4.13 -29.16 3.04
CA LYS A 64 -3.61 -30.18 3.97
C LYS A 64 -2.26 -29.81 4.57
N VAL A 65 -1.44 -29.03 3.86
CA VAL A 65 -0.12 -28.59 4.32
C VAL A 65 -0.21 -27.38 5.25
N VAL A 66 -1.19 -26.48 5.02
CA VAL A 66 -1.21 -25.17 5.69
C VAL A 66 -2.43 -24.94 6.59
N SER A 67 -3.44 -25.84 6.60
CA SER A 67 -4.71 -25.64 7.32
C SER A 67 -4.56 -25.33 8.79
N ASP A 68 -3.61 -25.98 9.45
CA ASP A 68 -3.42 -25.86 10.90
C ASP A 68 -2.92 -24.47 11.34
N LYS A 69 -2.38 -23.72 10.39
CA LYS A 69 -1.82 -22.36 10.62
C LYS A 69 -2.67 -21.24 10.04
N LEU A 70 -3.76 -21.58 9.36
CA LEU A 70 -4.60 -20.62 8.66
C LEU A 70 -6.00 -20.55 9.25
N ASN A 71 -6.53 -19.33 9.37
CA ASN A 71 -7.93 -19.13 9.72
C ASN A 71 -8.87 -19.45 8.55
N GLN A 72 -10.19 -19.46 8.81
CA GLN A 72 -11.21 -19.83 7.81
C GLN A 72 -11.18 -18.90 6.57
N GLN A 73 -10.94 -17.60 6.75
CA GLN A 73 -10.91 -16.63 5.65
C GLN A 73 -9.69 -16.86 4.75
N GLN A 74 -8.53 -17.16 5.34
CA GLN A 74 -7.30 -17.47 4.64
C GLN A 74 -7.40 -18.79 3.86
N GLN A 75 -8.05 -19.80 4.46
CA GLN A 75 -8.34 -21.06 3.77
C GLN A 75 -9.30 -20.85 2.58
N ASN A 76 -10.28 -19.96 2.72
CA ASN A 76 -11.20 -19.62 1.63
C ASN A 76 -10.47 -18.93 0.46
N LEU A 77 -9.44 -18.13 0.73
CA LEU A 77 -8.60 -17.55 -0.33
C LEU A 77 -7.93 -18.65 -1.17
N ILE A 78 -7.37 -19.68 -0.52
CA ILE A 78 -6.75 -20.81 -1.23
C ILE A 78 -7.78 -21.54 -2.10
N LYS A 79 -8.99 -21.80 -1.58
CA LYS A 79 -10.08 -22.43 -2.34
C LYS A 79 -10.46 -21.61 -3.56
N LEU A 80 -10.69 -20.31 -3.37
CA LEU A 80 -11.03 -19.38 -4.46
C LEU A 80 -9.96 -19.34 -5.54
N MET A 81 -8.69 -19.29 -5.15
CA MET A 81 -7.57 -19.30 -6.10
C MET A 81 -7.43 -20.66 -6.81
N ALA A 82 -7.72 -21.77 -6.12
CA ALA A 82 -7.73 -23.09 -6.71
C ALA A 82 -8.83 -23.23 -7.78
N GLU A 83 -10.05 -22.82 -7.48
CA GLU A 83 -11.19 -22.82 -8.43
C GLU A 83 -10.86 -22.03 -9.70
N ASN A 84 -10.15 -20.91 -9.55
CA ASN A 84 -9.70 -20.10 -10.67
C ASN A 84 -8.40 -20.62 -11.35
N GLY A 85 -7.79 -21.69 -10.83
CA GLY A 85 -6.54 -22.23 -11.35
C GLY A 85 -5.33 -21.29 -11.19
N ARG A 86 -5.34 -20.46 -10.13
CA ARG A 86 -4.36 -19.38 -9.91
C ARG A 86 -3.47 -19.59 -8.68
N LEU A 87 -3.38 -20.82 -8.15
CA LEU A 87 -2.53 -21.12 -6.99
C LEU A 87 -1.06 -20.73 -7.19
N ARG A 88 -0.55 -20.83 -8.43
CA ARG A 88 0.81 -20.39 -8.79
C ARG A 88 1.04 -18.89 -8.65
N ALA A 89 -0.02 -18.10 -8.63
CA ALA A 89 0.09 -16.66 -8.45
C ALA A 89 0.22 -16.25 -6.96
N LEU A 90 0.13 -17.18 -6.00
CA LEU A 90 0.23 -16.88 -4.57
C LEU A 90 1.52 -16.13 -4.16
N PRO A 91 2.72 -16.47 -4.66
CA PRO A 91 3.91 -15.70 -4.35
C PRO A 91 3.81 -14.24 -4.80
N GLU A 92 3.20 -14.01 -5.96
CA GLU A 92 2.98 -12.67 -6.47
C GLU A 92 1.89 -11.91 -5.70
N VAL A 93 0.86 -12.61 -5.23
CA VAL A 93 -0.16 -12.03 -4.33
C VAL A 93 0.48 -11.56 -3.03
N ALA A 94 1.34 -12.38 -2.43
CA ALA A 94 2.07 -12.01 -1.22
C ALA A 94 2.98 -10.79 -1.46
N HIS A 95 3.72 -10.77 -2.54
CA HIS A 95 4.59 -9.63 -2.90
C HIS A 95 3.80 -8.33 -3.07
N GLN A 96 2.67 -8.37 -3.79
CA GLN A 96 1.84 -7.18 -4.00
C GLN A 96 1.13 -6.74 -2.71
N PHE A 97 0.74 -7.68 -1.85
CA PHE A 97 0.19 -7.36 -0.53
C PHE A 97 1.21 -6.58 0.33
N GLU A 98 2.47 -7.03 0.38
CA GLU A 98 3.53 -6.31 1.10
C GLU A 98 3.82 -4.93 0.46
N THR A 99 3.70 -4.79 -0.85
CA THR A 99 3.80 -3.49 -1.51
C THR A 99 2.69 -2.55 -1.03
N TYR A 100 1.43 -3.00 -0.99
CA TYR A 100 0.31 -2.19 -0.47
C TYR A 100 0.49 -1.86 1.02
N ARG A 101 1.02 -2.80 1.80
CA ARG A 101 1.36 -2.57 3.21
C ARG A 101 2.44 -1.49 3.34
N ALA A 102 3.53 -1.60 2.63
CA ALA A 102 4.63 -0.63 2.63
C ALA A 102 4.16 0.76 2.16
N GLU A 103 3.31 0.82 1.13
CA GLU A 103 2.70 2.07 0.66
C GLU A 103 1.79 2.71 1.71
N ALA A 104 1.08 1.92 2.50
CA ALA A 104 0.20 2.41 3.56
C ALA A 104 0.94 2.77 4.84
N GLU A 105 1.98 2.01 5.19
CA GLU A 105 2.88 2.28 6.32
C GLU A 105 3.94 3.33 5.97
N GLY A 106 4.17 3.57 4.68
CA GLY A 106 5.14 4.53 4.17
C GLY A 106 4.86 5.92 4.71
N LYS A 107 5.83 6.51 5.43
CA LYS A 107 5.79 7.90 5.84
C LYS A 107 5.89 8.77 4.59
N VAL A 108 4.92 9.63 4.38
CA VAL A 108 5.02 10.65 3.33
C VAL A 108 6.02 11.68 3.81
N GLU A 109 7.14 11.82 3.10
CA GLU A 109 8.05 12.93 3.34
C GLU A 109 7.43 14.20 2.75
N ALA A 110 7.19 15.19 3.62
CA ALA A 110 6.69 16.48 3.22
C ALA A 110 7.77 17.55 3.44
N GLU A 111 8.17 18.22 2.37
CA GLU A 111 8.98 19.42 2.44
C GLU A 111 8.08 20.63 2.69
N VAL A 112 8.29 21.33 3.81
CA VAL A 112 7.57 22.55 4.15
C VAL A 112 8.50 23.74 3.99
N ILE A 113 8.25 24.56 2.96
CA ILE A 113 9.01 25.77 2.68
C ILE A 113 8.22 26.94 3.25
N SER A 114 8.79 27.70 4.18
CA SER A 114 8.14 28.85 4.79
C SER A 114 8.97 30.13 4.66
N ALA A 115 8.32 31.29 4.71
CA ALA A 115 9.01 32.57 4.66
C ALA A 115 9.89 32.82 5.92
N PHE A 116 9.54 32.20 7.06
CA PHE A 116 10.25 32.35 8.33
C PHE A 116 10.40 30.98 8.99
N ALA A 117 11.36 30.84 9.91
CA ALA A 117 11.56 29.62 10.68
C ALA A 117 10.28 29.23 11.43
N LEU A 118 9.83 28.01 11.24
CA LEU A 118 8.61 27.49 11.88
C LEU A 118 8.90 27.20 13.36
N THR A 119 7.94 27.50 14.20
CA THR A 119 7.97 27.09 15.61
C THR A 119 7.53 25.63 15.73
N GLY A 120 8.01 24.90 16.75
CA GLY A 120 7.62 23.50 16.96
C GLY A 120 6.11 23.26 17.13
N LYS A 121 5.34 24.30 17.53
CA LYS A 121 3.86 24.23 17.55
C LYS A 121 3.27 24.26 16.15
N GLN A 122 3.83 25.07 15.24
CA GLN A 122 3.38 25.17 13.87
C GLN A 122 3.74 23.90 13.08
N GLU A 123 4.93 23.35 13.28
CA GLU A 123 5.32 22.06 12.68
C GLU A 123 4.36 20.95 13.08
N LYS A 124 4.01 20.83 14.37
CA LYS A 124 3.03 19.84 14.84
C LYS A 124 1.66 20.03 14.22
N ALA A 125 1.15 21.25 14.15
CA ALA A 125 -0.14 21.54 13.55
C ALA A 125 -0.19 21.21 12.05
N ILE A 126 0.90 21.48 11.31
CA ILE A 126 1.03 21.11 9.91
C ILE A 126 1.07 19.59 9.76
N THR A 127 1.84 18.89 10.60
CA THR A 127 1.93 17.42 10.60
C THR A 127 0.55 16.78 10.82
N GLU A 128 -0.18 17.24 11.84
CA GLU A 128 -1.53 16.72 12.15
C GLU A 128 -2.51 16.96 11.02
N THR A 129 -2.46 18.16 10.42
CA THR A 129 -3.32 18.49 9.28
C THR A 129 -3.00 17.63 8.05
N LEU A 130 -1.72 17.41 7.77
CA LEU A 130 -1.28 16.55 6.67
C LEU A 130 -1.63 15.08 6.93
N LYS A 131 -1.44 14.58 8.15
CA LYS A 131 -1.88 13.25 8.56
C LYS A 131 -3.38 13.05 8.33
N SER A 132 -4.19 14.03 8.74
CA SER A 132 -5.65 13.98 8.56
C SER A 132 -6.06 13.97 7.08
N LYS A 133 -5.35 14.74 6.23
CA LYS A 133 -5.67 14.84 4.79
C LYS A 133 -5.15 13.66 3.98
N LEU A 134 -3.96 13.16 4.29
CA LEU A 134 -3.28 12.10 3.53
C LEU A 134 -3.60 10.71 4.07
N GLY A 135 -4.14 10.59 5.30
CA GLY A 135 -4.43 9.32 5.94
C GLY A 135 -3.19 8.47 6.25
N ARG A 136 -1.99 9.09 6.27
CA ARG A 136 -0.69 8.43 6.46
C ARG A 136 0.17 9.22 7.43
N ASP A 137 1.16 8.54 8.01
CA ASP A 137 2.20 9.22 8.80
C ASP A 137 3.05 10.13 7.91
N VAL A 138 3.23 11.38 8.35
CA VAL A 138 3.97 12.39 7.60
C VAL A 138 5.22 12.76 8.38
N SER A 139 6.38 12.66 7.72
CA SER A 139 7.65 13.22 8.20
C SER A 139 7.88 14.57 7.54
N ILE A 140 8.07 15.64 8.34
CA ILE A 140 8.26 16.98 7.79
C ILE A 140 9.75 17.32 7.78
N THR A 141 10.21 17.87 6.65
CA THR A 141 11.49 18.59 6.56
C THR A 141 11.18 20.05 6.31
N THR A 142 11.68 20.94 7.14
CA THR A 142 11.42 22.39 7.04
C THR A 142 12.58 23.10 6.36
N SER A 143 12.27 24.00 5.42
CA SER A 143 13.22 24.91 4.80
C SER A 143 12.68 26.33 4.83
N THR A 144 13.55 27.34 4.79
CA THR A 144 13.16 28.76 4.84
C THR A 144 13.49 29.41 3.52
N ASP A 145 12.50 30.10 2.92
CA ASP A 145 12.67 30.91 1.71
C ASP A 145 11.97 32.26 1.89
N GLU A 146 12.76 33.30 2.12
CA GLU A 146 12.28 34.68 2.32
C GLU A 146 11.57 35.24 1.09
N SER A 147 11.77 34.68 -0.09
CA SER A 147 11.13 35.14 -1.34
C SER A 147 9.60 34.93 -1.38
N LEU A 148 9.08 34.12 -0.46
CA LEU A 148 7.63 33.86 -0.34
C LEU A 148 6.84 35.00 0.27
N ILE A 149 7.55 36.00 0.89
CA ILE A 149 6.96 37.13 1.62
C ILE A 149 6.18 36.70 2.87
N GLY A 150 5.47 35.58 2.81
CA GLY A 150 4.67 34.98 3.88
C GLY A 150 3.97 33.72 3.44
N GLY A 151 3.44 32.96 4.42
CA GLY A 151 2.78 31.69 4.19
C GLY A 151 3.75 30.52 4.05
N VAL A 152 3.25 29.38 3.54
CA VAL A 152 4.00 28.13 3.41
C VAL A 152 3.67 27.44 2.08
N ILE A 153 4.65 26.77 1.50
CA ILE A 153 4.49 25.81 0.42
C ILE A 153 4.80 24.44 0.99
N ILE A 154 3.90 23.49 0.79
CA ILE A 154 4.04 22.12 1.25
C ILE A 154 4.12 21.21 0.03
N LYS A 155 5.21 20.47 -0.10
CA LYS A 155 5.39 19.43 -1.11
C LYS A 155 5.36 18.07 -0.41
N ALA A 156 4.33 17.30 -0.65
CA ALA A 156 4.15 15.97 -0.07
C ALA A 156 3.99 14.93 -1.18
N GLY A 157 5.07 14.24 -1.53
CA GLY A 157 5.08 13.34 -2.69
C GLY A 157 4.70 14.10 -3.97
N ASP A 158 3.63 13.67 -4.63
CA ASP A 158 3.12 14.27 -5.87
C ASP A 158 2.20 15.49 -5.63
N THR A 159 1.88 15.79 -4.37
CA THR A 159 0.93 16.84 -4.01
C THR A 159 1.67 18.09 -3.57
N ILE A 160 1.40 19.21 -4.23
CA ILE A 160 1.92 20.53 -3.86
C ILE A 160 0.74 21.38 -3.35
N ILE A 161 0.85 21.87 -2.12
CA ILE A 161 -0.10 22.79 -1.51
C ILE A 161 0.62 24.14 -1.35
N ASP A 162 0.27 25.10 -2.18
CA ASP A 162 0.83 26.45 -2.12
C ASP A 162 -0.14 27.40 -1.39
N GLY A 163 0.28 27.83 -0.20
CA GLY A 163 -0.39 28.83 0.63
C GLY A 163 0.45 30.09 0.79
N SER A 164 1.39 30.37 -0.13
CA SER A 164 2.24 31.56 -0.07
C SER A 164 1.48 32.83 -0.43
N MET A 165 1.86 33.93 0.21
CA MET A 165 1.33 35.27 -0.13
C MET A 165 1.72 35.68 -1.54
N LYS A 166 2.87 35.26 -2.02
CA LYS A 166 3.32 35.52 -3.39
C LYS A 166 2.35 34.93 -4.41
N SER A 167 1.96 33.67 -4.28
CA SER A 167 1.00 33.03 -5.19
C SER A 167 -0.38 33.70 -5.15
N GLN A 168 -0.82 34.14 -3.96
CA GLN A 168 -2.07 34.90 -3.83
C GLN A 168 -2.03 36.26 -4.52
N LEU A 169 -0.91 37.00 -4.39
CA LEU A 169 -0.71 38.28 -5.07
C LEU A 169 -0.63 38.13 -6.59
N ASP A 170 0.09 37.09 -7.06
CA ASP A 170 0.18 36.81 -8.50
C ASP A 170 -1.21 36.45 -9.08
N SER A 171 -2.00 35.66 -8.38
CA SER A 171 -3.37 35.35 -8.77
C SER A 171 -4.28 36.57 -8.79
N LEU A 172 -4.11 37.50 -7.84
CA LEU A 172 -4.85 38.75 -7.79
C LEU A 172 -4.44 39.67 -8.97
N ALA A 173 -3.15 39.80 -9.24
CA ALA A 173 -2.64 40.61 -10.37
C ALA A 173 -3.18 40.10 -11.71
N ILE A 174 -3.24 38.79 -11.92
CA ILE A 174 -3.83 38.16 -13.11
C ILE A 174 -5.33 38.51 -13.22
N SER A 175 -6.06 38.48 -12.08
CA SER A 175 -7.50 38.75 -12.06
C SER A 175 -7.84 40.25 -12.34
N LEU A 176 -6.94 41.14 -11.97
CA LEU A 176 -7.11 42.60 -12.19
C LEU A 176 -6.69 43.05 -13.59
N ASN A 177 -5.88 42.26 -14.29
CA ASN A 177 -5.43 42.55 -15.66
C ASN A 177 -6.35 41.94 -16.74
N ARG A 178 -7.50 41.42 -16.36
CA ARG A 178 -8.57 40.96 -17.26
C ARG A 178 -9.69 41.97 -17.34
#